data_84f2e4c5e7fdc6dc6c81f6185d6cc579
#
_entry.id   84f2e4c5e7fdc6dc6c81f6185d6cc579
#
_cell.length_a   1.000
_cell.length_b   1.000
_cell.length_c   1.000
_cell.angle_alpha   90.00
_cell.angle_beta   90.00
_cell.angle_gamma   90.00
#
_symmetry.space_group_name_H-M   'P 1'
#
loop_
_entity.id
_entity.type
_entity.pdbx_description
1 polymer ?
#
loop_
_entity_poly.entity_id
_entity_poly.type
_entity_poly.pdbx_seq_one_letter_code
_entity_poly.pdbx_strand_id
1 'polypeptide(L)'
;MIIARIESLILEKGQEDALARAEAYVAAGADAIMIHSRAKSPDEVIAFCDAFHASHPDVPIVAVPSSYNTITEAELAAHGVRIVIYANQLTRAAFPSMENAARSILVHHRAHEIDKELLSIKDIIRLIEVV
;
A
#
# COMPACT_ATOMS: atom_id res chain seq x y z
N MET A 1 -14.00 -0.70 -13.13
CA MET A 1 -12.89 -1.61 -12.76
C MET A 1 -13.20 -2.24 -11.42
N ILE A 2 -13.20 -3.57 -11.35
CA ILE A 2 -13.42 -4.36 -10.12
C ILE A 2 -12.11 -5.05 -9.78
N ILE A 3 -11.53 -4.74 -8.61
CA ILE A 3 -10.32 -5.38 -8.08
C ILE A 3 -10.77 -6.32 -6.97
N ALA A 4 -10.62 -7.64 -7.19
CA ALA A 4 -11.01 -8.64 -6.20
C ALA A 4 -9.86 -8.89 -5.23
N ARG A 5 -10.10 -8.64 -3.92
CA ARG A 5 -9.11 -8.84 -2.87
C ARG A 5 -9.21 -10.25 -2.28
N ILE A 6 -8.06 -10.86 -2.06
CA ILE A 6 -7.90 -12.21 -1.54
C ILE A 6 -7.20 -12.16 -0.18
N GLU A 7 -7.82 -12.76 0.83
CA GLU A 7 -7.34 -12.81 2.21
C GLU A 7 -6.84 -14.20 2.63
N SER A 8 -6.68 -15.12 1.69
CA SER A 8 -6.31 -16.51 1.98
C SER A 8 -5.02 -16.65 2.77
N LEU A 9 -3.98 -15.84 2.45
CA LEU A 9 -2.71 -15.85 3.17
C LEU A 9 -2.86 -15.28 4.59
N ILE A 10 -3.67 -14.24 4.77
CA ILE A 10 -4.00 -13.67 6.08
C ILE A 10 -4.72 -14.67 6.98
N LEU A 11 -5.60 -15.48 6.38
CA LEU A 11 -6.43 -16.49 7.06
C LEU A 11 -5.77 -17.87 7.14
N GLU A 12 -4.48 -17.95 6.78
CA GLU A 12 -3.69 -19.20 6.82
C GLU A 12 -4.32 -20.34 6.00
N LYS A 13 -5.05 -20.00 4.92
CA LYS A 13 -5.65 -20.99 4.00
C LYS A 13 -4.66 -21.47 2.93
N GLY A 14 -3.52 -20.79 2.81
CA GLY A 14 -2.42 -21.15 1.90
C GLY A 14 -2.58 -20.69 0.46
N GLN A 15 -1.58 -21.04 -0.34
CA GLN A 15 -1.46 -20.63 -1.73
C GLN A 15 -2.54 -21.25 -2.63
N GLU A 16 -2.87 -22.51 -2.42
CA GLU A 16 -3.88 -23.20 -3.23
C GLU A 16 -5.25 -22.53 -3.13
N ASP A 17 -5.70 -22.18 -1.91
CA ASP A 17 -6.96 -21.46 -1.73
C ASP A 17 -6.89 -20.05 -2.35
N ALA A 18 -5.74 -19.37 -2.24
CA ALA A 18 -5.54 -18.05 -2.85
C ALA A 18 -5.68 -18.11 -4.37
N LEU A 19 -5.01 -19.06 -5.02
CA LEU A 19 -5.07 -19.24 -6.47
C LEU A 19 -6.47 -19.65 -6.93
N ALA A 20 -7.11 -20.62 -6.25
CA ALA A 20 -8.47 -21.04 -6.59
C ALA A 20 -9.48 -19.89 -6.51
N ARG A 21 -9.34 -18.99 -5.53
CA ARG A 21 -10.17 -17.77 -5.45
C ARG A 21 -9.87 -16.80 -6.56
N ALA A 22 -8.59 -16.59 -6.91
CA ALA A 22 -8.20 -15.72 -8.00
C ALA A 22 -8.85 -16.17 -9.31
N GLU A 23 -8.75 -17.47 -9.62
CA GLU A 23 -9.40 -18.08 -10.79
C GLU A 23 -10.90 -17.84 -10.81
N ALA A 24 -11.57 -18.13 -9.70
CA ALA A 24 -13.02 -17.95 -9.58
C ALA A 24 -13.45 -16.48 -9.77
N TYR A 25 -12.68 -15.54 -9.22
CA TYR A 25 -12.98 -14.11 -9.34
C TYR A 25 -12.76 -13.59 -10.76
N VAL A 26 -11.69 -14.02 -11.44
CA VAL A 26 -11.46 -13.70 -12.86
C VAL A 26 -12.58 -14.27 -13.73
N ALA A 27 -12.95 -15.54 -13.51
CA ALA A 27 -14.05 -16.18 -14.23
C ALA A 27 -15.40 -15.47 -14.00
N ALA A 28 -15.57 -14.85 -12.83
CA ALA A 28 -16.75 -14.05 -12.51
C ALA A 28 -16.69 -12.60 -13.03
N GLY A 29 -15.60 -12.19 -13.68
CA GLY A 29 -15.45 -10.89 -14.33
C GLY A 29 -14.71 -9.83 -13.51
N ALA A 30 -13.86 -10.23 -12.54
CA ALA A 30 -12.96 -9.29 -11.91
C ALA A 30 -11.91 -8.79 -12.92
N ASP A 31 -11.66 -7.48 -12.92
CA ASP A 31 -10.69 -6.83 -13.81
C ASP A 31 -9.24 -6.98 -13.31
N ALA A 32 -9.04 -7.18 -12.01
CA ALA A 32 -7.73 -7.34 -11.37
C ALA A 32 -7.85 -8.12 -10.06
N ILE A 33 -6.72 -8.68 -9.62
CA ILE A 33 -6.61 -9.43 -8.35
C ILE A 33 -5.67 -8.71 -7.40
N MET A 34 -6.08 -8.57 -6.13
CA MET A 34 -5.24 -8.05 -5.06
C MET A 34 -4.96 -9.15 -4.05
N ILE A 35 -3.71 -9.61 -3.97
CA ILE A 35 -3.26 -10.52 -2.91
C ILE A 35 -2.86 -9.74 -1.66
N HIS A 36 -3.22 -10.25 -0.49
CA HIS A 36 -2.88 -9.62 0.79
C HIS A 36 -2.11 -10.57 1.70
N SER A 37 -1.06 -10.05 2.34
CA SER A 37 -0.21 -10.76 3.29
C SER A 37 0.14 -9.90 4.50
N ARG A 38 0.39 -10.56 5.66
CA ARG A 38 0.97 -9.97 6.88
C ARG A 38 2.43 -10.35 7.08
N ALA A 39 2.97 -11.25 6.26
CA ALA A 39 4.36 -11.67 6.35
C ALA A 39 5.31 -10.47 6.23
N LYS A 40 6.47 -10.58 6.87
CA LYS A 40 7.53 -9.57 6.73
C LYS A 40 8.36 -9.78 5.47
N SER A 41 8.48 -11.05 5.02
CA SER A 41 9.08 -11.39 3.74
C SER A 41 8.04 -11.26 2.62
N PRO A 42 8.44 -10.84 1.41
CA PRO A 42 7.58 -10.83 0.23
C PRO A 42 7.34 -12.22 -0.37
N ASP A 43 8.02 -13.27 0.10
CA ASP A 43 8.13 -14.57 -0.56
C ASP A 43 6.77 -15.21 -0.89
N GLU A 44 5.81 -15.17 0.03
CA GLU A 44 4.48 -15.76 -0.21
C GLU A 44 3.65 -14.95 -1.22
N VAL A 45 3.87 -13.63 -1.28
CA VAL A 45 3.24 -12.76 -2.29
C VAL A 45 3.87 -13.01 -3.66
N ILE A 46 5.19 -13.13 -3.71
CA ILE A 46 5.93 -13.46 -4.95
C ILE A 46 5.48 -14.80 -5.48
N ALA A 47 5.44 -15.85 -4.63
CA ALA A 47 5.00 -17.18 -5.03
C ALA A 47 3.58 -17.17 -5.61
N PHE A 48 2.66 -16.41 -5.01
CA PHE A 48 1.33 -16.21 -5.57
C PHE A 48 1.38 -15.49 -6.93
N CYS A 49 2.13 -14.40 -7.01
CA CYS A 49 2.23 -13.59 -8.22
C CYS A 49 2.76 -14.41 -9.40
N ASP A 50 3.83 -15.17 -9.19
CA ASP A 50 4.45 -16.02 -10.23
C ASP A 50 3.48 -17.08 -10.73
N ALA A 51 2.82 -17.79 -9.82
CA ALA A 51 1.87 -18.85 -10.17
C ALA A 51 0.64 -18.30 -10.91
N PHE A 52 0.08 -17.17 -10.43
CA PHE A 52 -1.10 -16.57 -11.03
C PHE A 52 -0.77 -15.91 -12.37
N HIS A 53 0.34 -15.17 -12.47
CA HIS A 53 0.75 -14.50 -13.70
C HIS A 53 1.08 -15.48 -14.82
N ALA A 54 1.59 -16.67 -14.51
CA ALA A 54 1.84 -17.73 -15.48
C ALA A 54 0.57 -18.18 -16.20
N SER A 55 -0.57 -18.22 -15.49
CA SER A 55 -1.88 -18.63 -16.05
C SER A 55 -2.66 -17.44 -16.63
N HIS A 56 -2.49 -16.23 -16.06
CA HIS A 56 -3.27 -15.04 -16.39
C HIS A 56 -2.35 -13.82 -16.62
N PRO A 57 -1.51 -13.83 -17.66
CA PRO A 57 -0.53 -12.76 -17.92
C PRO A 57 -1.15 -11.38 -18.18
N ASP A 58 -2.40 -11.35 -18.64
CA ASP A 58 -3.13 -10.14 -18.98
C ASP A 58 -3.96 -9.56 -17.82
N VAL A 59 -4.12 -10.32 -16.72
CA VAL A 59 -4.87 -9.86 -15.55
C VAL A 59 -3.93 -9.11 -14.60
N PRO A 60 -4.14 -7.81 -14.33
CA PRO A 60 -3.29 -7.04 -13.44
C PRO A 60 -3.32 -7.59 -12.01
N ILE A 61 -2.14 -7.70 -11.41
CA ILE A 61 -2.00 -7.97 -9.97
C ILE A 61 -1.77 -6.67 -9.23
N VAL A 62 -2.45 -6.52 -8.10
CA VAL A 62 -2.33 -5.39 -7.19
C VAL A 62 -1.64 -5.84 -5.91
N ALA A 63 -0.59 -5.13 -5.50
CA ALA A 63 0.13 -5.38 -4.24
C ALA A 63 0.07 -4.17 -3.31
N VAL A 64 0.07 -4.45 -1.99
CA VAL A 64 0.08 -3.43 -0.93
C VAL A 64 1.22 -3.73 0.04
N PRO A 65 2.49 -3.35 -0.26
CA PRO A 65 3.68 -3.77 0.50
C PRO A 65 3.83 -3.01 1.82
N SER A 66 2.84 -3.10 2.71
CA SER A 66 2.89 -2.44 4.03
C SER A 66 3.72 -3.21 5.05
N SER A 67 3.65 -4.56 5.04
CA SER A 67 4.39 -5.42 5.97
C SER A 67 5.71 -5.91 5.38
N TYR A 68 5.75 -6.24 4.10
CA TYR A 68 6.92 -6.69 3.32
C TYR A 68 7.53 -5.53 2.50
N ASN A 69 7.82 -4.44 3.18
CA ASN A 69 8.21 -3.16 2.58
C ASN A 69 9.68 -3.06 2.14
N THR A 70 10.39 -4.18 2.09
CA THR A 70 11.77 -4.25 1.60
C THR A 70 11.87 -4.49 0.10
N ILE A 71 10.79 -4.97 -0.53
CA ILE A 71 10.72 -5.22 -1.96
C ILE A 71 10.44 -3.92 -2.72
N THR A 72 11.12 -3.73 -3.84
CA THR A 72 10.94 -2.57 -4.71
C THR A 72 9.80 -2.76 -5.71
N GLU A 73 9.30 -1.65 -6.28
CA GLU A 73 8.31 -1.69 -7.37
C GLU A 73 8.83 -2.46 -8.59
N ALA A 74 10.12 -2.32 -8.91
CA ALA A 74 10.74 -3.01 -10.03
C ALA A 74 10.77 -4.54 -9.84
N GLU A 75 11.08 -5.00 -8.62
CA GLU A 75 11.01 -6.41 -8.27
C GLU A 75 9.57 -6.92 -8.32
N LEU A 76 8.59 -6.20 -7.75
CA LEU A 76 7.17 -6.56 -7.85
C LEU A 76 6.70 -6.63 -9.30
N ALA A 77 7.12 -5.68 -10.14
CA ALA A 77 6.76 -5.66 -11.55
C ALA A 77 7.31 -6.88 -12.34
N ALA A 78 8.51 -7.35 -11.98
CA ALA A 78 9.11 -8.56 -12.55
C ALA A 78 8.27 -9.82 -12.27
N HIS A 79 7.47 -9.83 -11.20
CA HIS A 79 6.55 -10.90 -10.83
C HIS A 79 5.08 -10.63 -11.25
N GLY A 80 4.85 -9.76 -12.23
CA GLY A 80 3.52 -9.51 -12.82
C GLY A 80 2.65 -8.50 -12.08
N VAL A 81 3.12 -7.87 -10.99
CA VAL A 81 2.40 -6.78 -10.33
C VAL A 81 2.38 -5.55 -11.24
N ARG A 82 1.19 -4.96 -11.43
CA ARG A 82 0.98 -3.78 -12.26
C ARG A 82 0.54 -2.55 -11.47
N ILE A 83 0.03 -2.75 -10.26
CA ILE A 83 -0.42 -1.67 -9.39
C ILE A 83 0.16 -1.89 -8.00
N VAL A 84 0.87 -0.90 -7.48
CA VAL A 84 1.38 -0.89 -6.10
C VAL A 84 0.67 0.20 -5.32
N ILE A 85 0.11 -0.15 -4.15
CA ILE A 85 -0.62 0.79 -3.29
C ILE A 85 0.16 1.03 -2.01
N TYR A 86 0.59 2.27 -1.79
CA TYR A 86 1.13 2.75 -0.52
C TYR A 86 0.00 3.27 0.37
N ALA A 87 -0.64 2.36 1.09
CA ALA A 87 -1.95 2.60 1.73
C ALA A 87 -1.91 3.56 2.93
N ASN A 88 -0.82 3.59 3.71
CA ASN A 88 -0.82 4.29 5.00
C ASN A 88 0.49 5.02 5.35
N GLN A 89 1.49 4.99 4.50
CA GLN A 89 2.82 5.54 4.78
C GLN A 89 2.76 7.05 5.03
N LEU A 90 2.01 7.79 4.21
CA LEU A 90 1.87 9.24 4.36
C LEU A 90 1.13 9.61 5.66
N THR A 91 0.05 8.92 5.98
CA THR A 91 -0.69 9.14 7.23
C THR A 91 0.17 8.82 8.45
N ARG A 92 0.92 7.72 8.40
CA ARG A 92 1.85 7.33 9.47
C ARG A 92 3.01 8.30 9.62
N ALA A 93 3.44 8.96 8.56
CA ALA A 93 4.45 10.02 8.61
C ALA A 93 3.87 11.33 9.16
N ALA A 94 2.67 11.70 8.74
CA ALA A 94 2.03 12.95 9.14
C ALA A 94 1.61 12.96 10.62
N PHE A 95 1.07 11.85 11.15
CA PHE A 95 0.51 11.80 12.49
C PHE A 95 1.51 12.16 13.60
N PRO A 96 2.73 11.57 13.67
CA PRO A 96 3.70 11.95 14.69
C PRO A 96 4.14 13.42 14.60
N SER A 97 4.24 13.97 13.40
CA SER A 97 4.60 15.38 13.19
C SER A 97 3.50 16.31 13.70
N MET A 98 2.24 16.00 13.42
CA MET A 98 1.10 16.77 13.93
C MET A 98 1.00 16.66 15.47
N GLU A 99 1.23 15.47 16.03
CA GLU A 99 1.24 15.26 17.48
C GLU A 99 2.35 16.08 18.16
N ASN A 100 3.56 16.08 17.58
CA ASN A 100 4.69 16.87 18.08
C ASN A 100 4.37 18.36 18.07
N ALA A 101 3.79 18.89 17.00
CA ALA A 101 3.38 20.27 16.90
C ALA A 101 2.33 20.64 17.98
N ALA A 102 1.30 19.82 18.13
CA ALA A 102 0.27 20.03 19.13
C ALA A 102 0.85 20.02 20.56
N ARG A 103 1.72 19.06 20.86
CA ARG A 103 2.39 18.94 22.16
C ARG A 103 3.27 20.16 22.46
N SER A 104 4.06 20.62 21.48
CA SER A 104 4.90 21.81 21.62
C SER A 104 4.07 23.06 21.94
N ILE A 105 2.98 23.30 21.22
CA ILE A 105 2.07 24.43 21.46
C ILE A 105 1.44 24.36 22.88
N LEU A 106 0.99 23.17 23.29
CA LEU A 106 0.39 22.99 24.63
C LEU A 106 1.39 23.24 25.75
N VAL A 107 2.63 22.80 25.59
CA VAL A 107 3.68 22.98 26.62
C VAL A 107 4.13 24.44 26.72
N HIS A 108 4.32 25.11 25.59
CA HIS A 108 4.88 26.47 25.56
C HIS A 108 3.82 27.58 25.49
N HIS A 109 2.54 27.23 25.32
CA HIS A 109 1.42 28.15 25.11
C HIS A 109 1.64 29.14 23.95
N ARG A 110 2.44 28.70 22.93
CA ARG A 110 2.76 29.46 21.69
C ARG A 110 3.38 28.51 20.67
N ALA A 111 3.46 28.95 19.41
CA ALA A 111 3.97 28.13 18.29
C ALA A 111 5.46 28.38 17.95
N HIS A 112 6.16 29.28 18.67
CA HIS A 112 7.51 29.71 18.30
C HIS A 112 8.51 28.55 18.26
N GLU A 113 8.45 27.62 19.21
CA GLU A 113 9.40 26.52 19.40
C GLU A 113 9.30 25.49 18.27
N ILE A 114 8.13 25.32 17.69
CA ILE A 114 7.88 24.35 16.60
C ILE A 114 8.01 24.97 15.21
N ASP A 115 8.09 26.29 15.09
CA ASP A 115 7.99 27.01 13.81
C ASP A 115 8.98 26.52 12.75
N LYS A 116 10.20 26.13 13.17
CA LYS A 116 11.25 25.61 12.24
C LYS A 116 10.95 24.23 11.66
N GLU A 117 10.06 23.49 12.28
CA GLU A 117 9.64 22.16 11.82
C GLU A 117 8.36 22.22 10.96
N LEU A 118 7.75 23.42 10.88
CA LEU A 118 6.53 23.63 10.10
C LEU A 118 6.85 24.06 8.67
N LEU A 119 6.01 23.64 7.74
CA LEU A 119 6.02 24.20 6.40
C LEU A 119 5.64 25.67 6.45
N SER A 120 6.36 26.54 5.72
CA SER A 120 6.04 27.96 5.72
C SER A 120 4.62 28.24 5.22
N ILE A 121 3.97 29.28 5.75
CA ILE A 121 2.64 29.70 5.27
C ILE A 121 2.64 29.98 3.77
N LYS A 122 3.74 30.55 3.25
CA LYS A 122 3.90 30.82 1.82
C LYS A 122 3.89 29.52 0.99
N ASP A 123 4.53 28.46 1.49
CA ASP A 123 4.61 27.19 0.76
C ASP A 123 3.29 26.41 0.89
N ILE A 124 2.64 26.43 2.06
CA ILE A 124 1.35 25.77 2.23
C ILE A 124 0.25 26.35 1.33
N ILE A 125 0.24 27.68 1.15
CA ILE A 125 -0.71 28.35 0.25
C ILE A 125 -0.46 27.96 -1.22
N ARG A 126 0.78 27.66 -1.59
CA ARG A 126 1.14 27.24 -2.94
C ARG A 126 0.86 25.76 -3.25
N LEU A 127 0.56 24.94 -2.25
CA LEU A 127 0.20 23.53 -2.46
C LEU A 127 -1.13 23.38 -3.19
N ILE A 128 -2.01 24.38 -3.11
CA ILE A 128 -3.28 24.40 -3.83
C ILE A 128 -3.15 25.53 -4.86
N GLU A 129 -2.87 25.18 -6.11
CA GLU A 129 -2.99 26.13 -7.19
C GLU A 129 -4.46 26.57 -7.30
N VAL A 130 -4.69 27.87 -7.06
CA VAL A 130 -5.99 28.46 -7.35
C VAL A 130 -6.05 28.57 -8.87
N VAL A 131 -6.82 27.69 -9.50
CA VAL A 131 -7.15 27.72 -10.93
C VAL A 131 -8.04 28.91 -11.22
#